data_4212a72b5d83219ac835228220ff2e98
#
_entry.id   4212a72b5d83219ac835228220ff2e98
#
_cell.length_a   1.000
_cell.length_b   1.000
_cell.length_c   1.000
_cell.angle_alpha   90.00
_cell.angle_beta   90.00
_cell.angle_gamma   90.00
#
_symmetry.space_group_name_H-M   'P 1'
#
loop_
_entity.id
_entity.type
_entity.pdbx_description
1 polymer ?
#
loop_
_entity_poly.entity_id
_entity_poly.type
_entity_poly.pdbx_seq_one_letter_code
_entity_poly.pdbx_strand_id
1 'polypeptide(L)'
;MTGGVPATMRALLMTRTGGADVLEIGEVATPAIGSGEVLVRVAAVSLSRQDTYTLSGRGNIRELRLPHVLGNDPAGVVVAIGDGVTDVALGDRVAVKPSIGCDRCEPCLAGEDDACANLESIGLHRWGGFAEYVSVPAKNVARIPT
;
A
#
# COMPACT_ATOMS: atom_id res chain seq x y z
N MET A 1 -4.61 -16.87 19.27
CA MET A 1 -4.80 -15.53 19.88
C MET A 1 -4.89 -14.52 18.74
N THR A 2 -6.09 -14.18 18.33
CA THR A 2 -6.37 -13.11 17.37
C THR A 2 -6.18 -11.78 18.11
N GLY A 3 -4.98 -11.26 18.12
CA GLY A 3 -4.74 -9.90 18.55
C GLY A 3 -5.51 -8.99 17.58
N GLY A 4 -6.51 -8.26 18.07
CA GLY A 4 -7.27 -7.32 17.26
C GLY A 4 -6.34 -6.30 16.62
N VAL A 5 -6.67 -5.84 15.41
CA VAL A 5 -5.95 -4.76 14.74
C VAL A 5 -6.06 -3.50 15.61
N PRO A 6 -4.94 -2.85 15.98
CA PRO A 6 -4.98 -1.65 16.80
C PRO A 6 -5.62 -0.47 16.04
N ALA A 7 -6.23 0.45 16.76
CA ALA A 7 -6.85 1.64 16.17
C ALA A 7 -5.83 2.61 15.55
N THR A 8 -4.61 2.62 16.10
CA THR A 8 -3.49 3.43 15.61
C THR A 8 -2.27 2.57 15.30
N MET A 9 -1.39 3.06 14.46
CA MET A 9 -0.17 2.39 14.04
C MET A 9 0.99 3.39 13.93
N ARG A 10 2.20 2.89 14.03
CA ARG A 10 3.39 3.68 13.68
C ARG A 10 3.62 3.65 12.17
N ALA A 11 4.02 4.81 11.65
CA ALA A 11 4.40 4.94 10.25
C ALA A 11 5.57 5.91 10.09
N LEU A 12 6.34 5.75 9.02
CA LEU A 12 7.32 6.72 8.58
C LEU A 12 6.61 7.75 7.70
N LEU A 13 6.42 8.94 8.23
CA LEU A 13 5.65 10.01 7.60
C LEU A 13 6.56 10.94 6.81
N MET A 14 6.20 11.17 5.57
CA MET A 14 6.71 12.26 4.76
C MET A 14 5.81 13.49 4.99
N THR A 15 6.33 14.52 5.64
CA THR A 15 5.56 15.73 6.01
C THR A 15 5.66 16.84 4.98
N ARG A 16 6.67 16.80 4.14
CA ARG A 16 6.92 17.66 2.98
C ARG A 16 7.84 16.96 1.99
N THR A 17 8.00 17.49 0.81
CA THR A 17 9.05 17.01 -0.11
C THR A 17 10.42 17.48 0.35
N GLY A 18 11.45 16.68 0.10
CA GLY A 18 12.82 17.01 0.50
C GLY A 18 13.74 15.81 0.51
N GLY A 19 14.71 15.81 1.39
CA GLY A 19 15.62 14.70 1.67
C GLY A 19 15.10 13.80 2.80
N ALA A 20 15.96 12.94 3.31
CA ALA A 20 15.60 12.04 4.43
C ALA A 20 15.27 12.80 5.74
N ASP A 21 15.70 14.03 5.85
CA ASP A 21 15.45 14.92 6.99
C ASP A 21 13.98 15.32 7.16
N VAL A 22 13.15 15.10 6.14
CA VAL A 22 11.70 15.40 6.20
C VAL A 22 10.86 14.20 6.61
N LEU A 23 11.51 13.06 6.84
CA LEU A 23 10.85 11.84 7.30
C LEU A 23 10.84 11.78 8.82
N GLU A 24 9.69 11.48 9.39
CA GLU A 24 9.53 11.34 10.84
C GLU A 24 8.67 10.12 11.18
N ILE A 25 9.01 9.44 12.27
CA ILE A 25 8.18 8.37 12.80
C ILE A 25 7.05 9.01 13.58
N GLY A 26 5.82 8.73 13.17
CA GLY A 26 4.63 9.22 13.83
C GLY A 26 3.60 8.13 14.06
N GLU A 27 2.60 8.44 14.86
CA GLU A 27 1.43 7.60 15.08
C GLU A 27 0.25 8.13 14.27
N VAL A 28 -0.42 7.25 13.53
CA VAL A 28 -1.56 7.57 12.68
C VAL A 28 -2.65 6.52 12.86
N ALA A 29 -3.87 6.82 12.42
CA ALA A 29 -4.93 5.83 12.41
C ALA A 29 -4.57 4.65 11.50
N THR A 30 -4.82 3.44 11.98
CA THR A 30 -4.70 2.23 11.13
C THR A 30 -5.71 2.34 9.99
N PRO A 31 -5.33 2.06 8.74
CA PRO A 31 -6.24 2.17 7.60
C PRO A 31 -7.47 1.27 7.78
N ALA A 32 -8.64 1.84 7.57
CA ALA A 32 -9.84 1.03 7.40
C ALA A 32 -9.81 0.34 6.03
N ILE A 33 -10.38 -0.86 5.96
CA ILE A 33 -10.54 -1.59 4.70
C ILE A 33 -11.96 -1.48 4.18
N GLY A 34 -12.09 -1.31 2.87
CA GLY A 34 -13.36 -1.37 2.16
C GLY A 34 -13.68 -2.77 1.62
N SER A 35 -14.81 -2.88 0.93
CA SER A 35 -15.16 -4.08 0.15
C SER A 35 -14.06 -4.35 -0.90
N GLY A 36 -13.66 -5.61 -1.06
CA GLY A 36 -12.60 -6.02 -1.98
C GLY A 36 -11.18 -5.74 -1.51
N GLU A 37 -10.98 -5.20 -0.31
CA GLU A 37 -9.66 -4.89 0.24
C GLU A 37 -9.23 -5.85 1.35
N VAL A 38 -7.95 -5.89 1.60
CA VAL A 38 -7.34 -6.59 2.73
C VAL A 38 -6.43 -5.65 3.51
N LEU A 39 -6.31 -5.88 4.82
CA LEU A 39 -5.30 -5.24 5.64
C LEU A 39 -4.11 -6.19 5.81
N VAL A 40 -2.95 -5.73 5.41
CA VAL A 40 -1.70 -6.46 5.56
C VAL A 40 -0.89 -5.87 6.70
N ARG A 41 -0.55 -6.68 7.70
CA ARG A 41 0.46 -6.35 8.69
C ARG A 41 1.83 -6.51 8.03
N VAL A 42 2.53 -5.41 7.85
CA VAL A 42 3.79 -5.35 7.11
C VAL A 42 4.89 -6.05 7.90
N ALA A 43 5.58 -6.96 7.26
CA ALA A 43 6.76 -7.65 7.79
C ALA A 43 8.06 -7.14 7.15
N ALA A 44 7.99 -6.72 5.90
CA ALA A 44 9.09 -6.15 5.14
C ALA A 44 8.57 -5.21 4.06
N VAL A 45 9.36 -4.23 3.70
CA VAL A 45 9.11 -3.33 2.57
C VAL A 45 10.44 -2.95 1.95
N SER A 46 10.52 -2.94 0.61
CA SER A 46 11.74 -2.51 -0.07
C SER A 46 11.75 -0.98 -0.21
N LEU A 47 12.94 -0.40 -0.21
CA LEU A 47 13.14 0.98 -0.61
C LEU A 47 13.37 1.01 -2.13
N SER A 48 12.45 1.61 -2.85
CA SER A 48 12.48 1.69 -4.31
C SER A 48 12.93 3.08 -4.81
N ARG A 49 13.29 3.14 -6.10
CA ARG A 49 13.56 4.43 -6.75
C ARG A 49 12.32 5.34 -6.75
N GLN A 50 11.13 4.76 -6.82
CA GLN A 50 9.86 5.50 -6.74
C GLN A 50 9.76 6.27 -5.43
N ASP A 51 10.11 5.64 -4.30
CA ASP A 51 10.08 6.30 -2.99
C ASP A 51 10.99 7.52 -2.95
N THR A 52 12.21 7.40 -3.50
CA THR A 52 13.17 8.50 -3.55
C THR A 52 12.72 9.64 -4.46
N TYR A 53 12.07 9.33 -5.58
CA TYR A 53 11.51 10.34 -6.47
C TYR A 53 10.34 11.08 -5.83
N THR A 54 9.40 10.35 -5.24
CA THR A 54 8.27 10.94 -4.51
C THR A 54 8.76 11.81 -3.37
N LEU A 55 9.70 11.33 -2.55
CA LEU A 55 10.29 12.08 -1.45
C LEU A 55 10.92 13.40 -1.92
N SER A 56 11.69 13.37 -3.01
CA SER A 56 12.37 14.55 -3.56
C SER A 56 11.44 15.51 -4.33
N GLY A 57 10.15 15.20 -4.43
CA GLY A 57 9.20 16.02 -5.19
C GLY A 57 9.28 15.81 -6.71
N ARG A 58 9.94 14.75 -7.16
CA ARG A 58 10.03 14.40 -8.59
C ARG A 58 8.91 13.43 -8.95
N GLY A 59 8.42 13.51 -10.19
CA GLY A 59 7.34 12.67 -10.68
C GLY A 59 5.96 13.33 -10.51
N ASN A 60 4.89 12.55 -10.68
CA ASN A 60 3.52 13.04 -10.60
C ASN A 60 3.03 13.12 -9.15
N ILE A 61 3.53 14.10 -8.41
CA ILE A 61 3.18 14.33 -6.99
C ILE A 61 2.02 15.31 -6.80
N ARG A 62 1.36 15.76 -7.89
CA ARG A 62 0.31 16.80 -7.82
C ARG A 62 -0.87 16.42 -6.96
N GLU A 63 -1.13 15.12 -6.81
CA GLU A 63 -2.24 14.58 -6.02
C GLU A 63 -1.79 14.05 -4.65
N LEU A 64 -0.50 14.19 -4.32
CA LEU A 64 0.05 13.73 -3.06
C LEU A 64 -0.54 14.51 -1.89
N ARG A 65 -1.20 13.82 -0.98
CA ARG A 65 -1.72 14.40 0.27
C ARG A 65 -0.73 14.17 1.39
N LEU A 66 -0.30 15.25 2.02
CA LEU A 66 0.62 15.20 3.16
C LEU A 66 -0.15 15.28 4.50
N PRO A 67 0.30 14.65 5.57
CA PRO A 67 1.44 13.72 5.60
C PRO A 67 1.17 12.45 4.79
N HIS A 68 2.21 11.87 4.20
CA HIS A 68 2.12 10.68 3.35
C HIS A 68 3.03 9.56 3.85
N VAL A 69 2.65 8.32 3.56
CA VAL A 69 3.43 7.11 3.86
C VAL A 69 3.92 6.52 2.54
N LEU A 70 5.22 6.49 2.36
CA LEU A 70 5.89 5.87 1.21
C LEU A 70 5.98 4.34 1.36
N GLY A 71 6.64 3.67 0.43
CA GLY A 71 6.88 2.22 0.44
C GLY A 71 5.97 1.46 -0.53
N ASN A 72 6.46 1.27 -1.76
CA ASN A 72 5.68 0.69 -2.86
C ASN A 72 5.52 -0.82 -2.76
N ASP A 73 6.53 -1.54 -2.25
CA ASP A 73 6.64 -3.00 -2.38
C ASP A 73 6.58 -3.69 -1.01
N PRO A 74 5.45 -3.57 -0.27
CA PRO A 74 5.32 -4.23 1.02
C PRO A 74 5.04 -5.73 0.87
N ALA A 75 5.47 -6.49 1.88
CA ALA A 75 5.12 -7.87 2.08
C ALA A 75 4.77 -8.10 3.56
N GLY A 76 3.87 -9.03 3.84
CA GLY A 76 3.44 -9.25 5.21
C GLY A 76 2.41 -10.34 5.36
N VAL A 77 1.56 -10.19 6.36
CA VAL A 77 0.51 -11.17 6.71
C VAL A 77 -0.84 -10.47 6.67
N VAL A 78 -1.81 -11.10 6.03
CA VAL A 78 -3.21 -10.63 6.00
C VAL A 78 -3.82 -10.75 7.39
N VAL A 79 -4.29 -9.64 7.94
CA VAL A 79 -4.86 -9.57 9.31
C VAL A 79 -6.32 -9.15 9.35
N ALA A 80 -6.85 -8.59 8.26
CA ALA A 80 -8.28 -8.33 8.08
C ALA A 80 -8.66 -8.44 6.60
N ILE A 81 -9.91 -8.77 6.34
CA ILE A 81 -10.46 -9.03 5.00
C ILE A 81 -11.78 -8.29 4.88
N GLY A 82 -11.93 -7.48 3.84
CA GLY A 82 -13.16 -6.80 3.50
C GLY A 82 -14.19 -7.69 2.81
N ASP A 83 -15.40 -7.19 2.69
CA ASP A 83 -16.48 -7.91 2.05
C ASP A 83 -16.16 -8.25 0.59
N GLY A 84 -16.60 -9.42 0.12
CA GLY A 84 -16.45 -9.88 -1.26
C GLY A 84 -15.07 -10.46 -1.61
N VAL A 85 -14.12 -10.50 -0.69
CA VAL A 85 -12.82 -11.15 -0.90
C VAL A 85 -12.95 -12.65 -0.65
N THR A 86 -12.60 -13.47 -1.64
CA THR A 86 -12.72 -14.95 -1.58
C THR A 86 -11.38 -15.67 -1.75
N ASP A 87 -10.40 -15.03 -2.38
CA ASP A 87 -9.16 -15.68 -2.83
C ASP A 87 -8.00 -15.52 -1.86
N VAL A 88 -8.21 -14.78 -0.76
CA VAL A 88 -7.22 -14.50 0.27
C VAL A 88 -7.80 -14.84 1.63
N ALA A 89 -7.01 -15.46 2.51
CA ALA A 89 -7.41 -15.85 3.85
C ALA A 89 -6.63 -15.07 4.94
N LEU A 90 -7.24 -14.96 6.13
CA LEU A 90 -6.53 -14.45 7.32
C LEU A 90 -5.30 -15.34 7.60
N GLY A 91 -4.16 -14.70 7.86
CA GLY A 91 -2.91 -15.39 8.11
C GLY A 91 -2.09 -15.70 6.84
N ASP A 92 -2.63 -15.47 5.64
CA ASP A 92 -1.86 -15.64 4.41
C ASP A 92 -0.65 -14.70 4.41
N ARG A 93 0.51 -15.25 4.04
CA ARG A 93 1.73 -14.47 3.77
C ARG A 93 1.66 -13.99 2.33
N VAL A 94 1.81 -12.69 2.15
CA VAL A 94 1.61 -12.06 0.83
C VAL A 94 2.68 -11.04 0.49
N ALA A 95 2.96 -10.92 -0.80
CA ALA A 95 3.64 -9.76 -1.40
C ALA A 95 2.58 -8.90 -2.11
N VAL A 96 2.77 -7.60 -2.12
CA VAL A 96 1.83 -6.65 -2.72
C VAL A 96 2.36 -6.16 -4.07
N LYS A 97 1.54 -6.25 -5.12
CA LYS A 97 1.77 -5.56 -6.39
C LYS A 97 1.38 -4.08 -6.22
N PRO A 98 2.29 -3.11 -6.42
CA PRO A 98 1.98 -1.71 -6.14
C PRO A 98 1.01 -1.06 -7.14
N SER A 99 1.01 -1.51 -8.39
CA SER A 99 0.17 -0.96 -9.47
C SER A 99 -1.28 -1.42 -9.34
N ILE A 100 -2.21 -0.49 -9.19
CA ILE A 100 -3.65 -0.75 -9.05
C ILE A 100 -4.37 -0.24 -10.29
N GLY A 101 -4.77 -1.14 -11.18
CA GLY A 101 -5.59 -0.84 -12.35
C GLY A 101 -7.04 -0.57 -11.99
N CYS A 102 -7.78 0.10 -12.88
CA CYS A 102 -9.19 0.46 -12.68
C CYS A 102 -10.20 -0.66 -12.98
N ASP A 103 -9.77 -1.83 -13.46
CA ASP A 103 -10.53 -3.04 -13.81
C ASP A 103 -11.60 -2.88 -14.90
N ARG A 104 -11.66 -1.74 -15.60
CA ARG A 104 -12.73 -1.45 -16.58
C ARG A 104 -12.22 -0.91 -17.93
N CYS A 105 -11.00 -0.42 -18.01
CA CYS A 105 -10.42 0.02 -19.29
C CYS A 105 -9.85 -1.17 -20.08
N GLU A 106 -9.67 -0.99 -21.37
CA GLU A 106 -9.18 -2.03 -22.26
C GLU A 106 -7.86 -2.67 -21.78
N PRO A 107 -6.80 -1.90 -21.39
CA PRO A 107 -5.59 -2.49 -20.85
C PRO A 107 -5.82 -3.35 -19.60
N CYS A 108 -6.64 -2.87 -18.62
CA CYS A 108 -6.92 -3.65 -17.42
C CYS A 108 -7.65 -4.97 -17.75
N LEU A 109 -8.62 -4.93 -18.66
CA LEU A 109 -9.33 -6.13 -19.10
C LEU A 109 -8.43 -7.12 -19.86
N ALA A 110 -7.35 -6.63 -20.47
CA ALA A 110 -6.30 -7.44 -21.09
C ALA A 110 -5.22 -7.92 -20.09
N GLY A 111 -5.29 -7.52 -18.81
CA GLY A 111 -4.28 -7.85 -17.79
C GLY A 111 -3.05 -6.94 -17.79
N GLU A 112 -3.10 -5.84 -18.52
CA GLU A 112 -2.04 -4.84 -18.66
C GLU A 112 -2.30 -3.62 -17.76
N ASP A 113 -2.46 -3.84 -16.48
CA ASP A 113 -2.80 -2.78 -15.50
C ASP A 113 -1.85 -1.57 -15.55
N ASP A 114 -0.57 -1.79 -15.84
CA ASP A 114 0.45 -0.74 -15.91
C ASP A 114 0.20 0.28 -17.05
N ALA A 115 -0.62 -0.09 -18.05
CA ALA A 115 -1.07 0.79 -19.12
C ALA A 115 -2.41 1.49 -18.80
N CYS A 116 -2.93 1.35 -17.59
CA CYS A 116 -4.17 1.96 -17.16
C CYS A 116 -4.06 3.49 -17.10
N ALA A 117 -4.97 4.19 -17.78
CA ALA A 117 -5.00 5.66 -17.73
C ALA A 117 -5.38 6.22 -16.34
N ASN A 118 -6.03 5.40 -15.50
CA ASN A 118 -6.39 5.74 -14.11
C ASN A 118 -5.60 4.90 -13.12
N LEU A 119 -4.34 4.67 -13.42
CA LEU A 119 -3.47 3.87 -12.55
C LEU A 119 -3.26 4.56 -11.21
N GLU A 120 -3.55 3.85 -10.14
CA GLU A 120 -3.10 4.20 -8.79
C GLU A 120 -1.86 3.38 -8.41
N SER A 121 -1.10 3.87 -7.45
CA SER A 121 0.05 3.16 -6.91
C SER A 121 0.12 3.26 -5.40
N ILE A 122 0.39 2.13 -4.76
CA ILE A 122 0.73 2.06 -3.33
C ILE A 122 1.99 2.91 -3.09
N GLY A 123 2.01 3.68 -2.01
CA GLY A 123 3.14 4.56 -1.67
C GLY A 123 3.21 5.87 -2.47
N LEU A 124 2.28 6.10 -3.42
CA LEU A 124 2.18 7.34 -4.17
C LEU A 124 0.76 7.94 -4.11
N HIS A 125 -0.24 7.25 -4.63
CA HIS A 125 -1.64 7.70 -4.62
C HIS A 125 -2.36 7.24 -3.35
N ARG A 126 -1.93 6.12 -2.80
CA ARG A 126 -2.38 5.55 -1.52
C ARG A 126 -1.19 5.41 -0.58
N TRP A 127 -1.44 5.39 0.71
CA TRP A 127 -0.40 5.13 1.71
C TRP A 127 0.28 3.79 1.44
N GLY A 128 1.61 3.79 1.60
CA GLY A 128 2.48 2.65 1.34
C GLY A 128 2.85 1.86 2.58
N GLY A 129 3.86 1.02 2.40
CA GLY A 129 4.28 0.00 3.36
C GLY A 129 5.28 0.45 4.41
N PHE A 130 5.76 1.72 4.41
CA PHE A 130 6.60 2.20 5.52
C PHE A 130 5.75 2.49 6.76
N ALA A 131 4.91 1.52 7.15
CA ALA A 131 4.00 1.54 8.28
C ALA A 131 3.81 0.11 8.82
N GLU A 132 3.20 -0.02 9.99
CA GLU A 132 2.90 -1.36 10.56
C GLU A 132 1.79 -2.08 9.79
N TYR A 133 0.87 -1.34 9.15
CA TYR A 133 -0.22 -1.89 8.35
C TYR A 133 -0.41 -1.11 7.05
N VAL A 134 -0.87 -1.80 6.00
CA VAL A 134 -1.26 -1.20 4.72
C VAL A 134 -2.56 -1.83 4.22
N SER A 135 -3.49 -1.00 3.75
CA SER A 135 -4.72 -1.43 3.08
C SER A 135 -4.48 -1.51 1.58
N VAL A 136 -4.81 -2.65 0.98
CA VAL A 136 -4.62 -2.88 -0.46
C VAL A 136 -5.79 -3.67 -1.04
N PRO A 137 -6.13 -3.50 -2.34
CA PRO A 137 -7.09 -4.37 -3.00
C PRO A 137 -6.61 -5.83 -2.96
N ALA A 138 -7.52 -6.77 -2.68
CA ALA A 138 -7.17 -8.19 -2.60
C ALA A 138 -6.56 -8.74 -3.89
N LYS A 139 -6.95 -8.22 -5.06
CA LYS A 139 -6.35 -8.55 -6.36
C LYS A 139 -4.87 -8.20 -6.48
N ASN A 140 -4.40 -7.28 -5.64
CA ASN A 140 -3.01 -6.80 -5.65
C ASN A 140 -2.09 -7.60 -4.72
N VAL A 141 -2.58 -8.65 -4.06
CA VAL A 141 -1.73 -9.50 -3.23
C VAL A 141 -1.47 -10.85 -3.90
N ALA A 142 -0.22 -11.31 -3.82
CA ALA A 142 0.19 -12.64 -4.23
C ALA A 142 0.69 -13.43 -3.01
N ARG A 143 0.21 -14.67 -2.83
CA ARG A 143 0.68 -15.52 -1.74
C ARG A 143 2.15 -15.87 -1.93
N ILE A 144 2.90 -15.78 -0.86
CA ILE A 144 4.31 -16.19 -0.82
C ILE A 144 4.36 -17.65 -0.37
N PRO A 145 5.09 -18.54 -1.08
CA PRO A 145 5.31 -19.91 -0.65
C PRO A 145 5.91 -19.99 0.76
N THR A 146 5.55 -21.03 1.49
CA THR A 146 6.10 -21.35 2.82
C THR A 146 7.50 -21.96 2.71
#